data_fc55baf48c2c0c9c71959f57035ae180
#
_entry.id   fc55baf48c2c0c9c71959f57035ae180
#
_cell.length_a   1.000
_cell.length_b   1.000
_cell.length_c   1.000
_cell.angle_alpha   90.00
_cell.angle_beta   90.00
_cell.angle_gamma   90.00
#
_symmetry.space_group_name_H-M   'P 1'
#
loop_
_entity.id
_entity.type
_entity.pdbx_description
1 polymer ?
#
loop_
_entity_poly.entity_id
_entity_poly.type
_entity_poly.pdbx_seq_one_letter_code
_entity_poly.pdbx_strand_id
1 'polypeptide(L)'
;QAATTNQYIVDFAPFPNPTDFRTFEPFLDQMKSRGILDKFQNIVADAGYGSEYNYSILEENYSDKNYQIPYTQYEKEQTRKYKKDPSKVDNWYYNEEEDYYVDKSGVRFNFKYYSQRKDRSTGMVRNFKIYEADEFQLTEELTQLAKTKTGRQRQIHYNPNWQYLKEKAKETLQSEEGKRIYGCRKSDVEPIFGHMKSVFGMRRTHLRGKKKVETDVGIMFMTMNLKKYGANKKVKPSNFHFKNKKHRNSLKIMNCCVFISGLKIEFFPRHFLVTFYFQHIL
;
A
#
# COMPACT_ATOMS: atom_id res chain seq x y z
N GLN A 1 11.42 -8.18 1.29
CA GLN A 1 10.61 -7.35 2.20
C GLN A 1 11.20 -7.37 3.59
N ALA A 2 11.00 -6.31 4.35
CA ALA A 2 11.38 -6.23 5.74
C ALA A 2 10.27 -5.58 6.57
N ALA A 3 10.03 -6.12 7.75
CA ALA A 3 9.17 -5.56 8.77
C ALA A 3 10.01 -4.91 9.85
N THR A 4 9.65 -3.70 10.24
CA THR A 4 10.40 -2.89 11.19
C THR A 4 9.52 -2.32 12.29
N THR A 5 10.11 -2.03 13.43
CA THR A 5 9.50 -1.27 14.51
C THR A 5 10.59 -0.54 15.28
N ASN A 6 10.44 0.76 15.52
CA ASN A 6 11.46 1.59 16.16
C ASN A 6 12.85 1.45 15.49
N GLN A 7 12.86 1.31 14.16
CA GLN A 7 14.05 1.05 13.34
C GLN A 7 14.79 -0.26 13.69
N TYR A 8 14.16 -1.21 14.37
CA TYR A 8 14.63 -2.58 14.47
C TYR A 8 13.95 -3.43 13.42
N ILE A 9 14.70 -4.27 12.74
CA ILE A 9 14.16 -5.24 11.79
C ILE A 9 13.65 -6.43 12.61
N VAL A 10 12.33 -6.68 12.55
CA VAL A 10 11.67 -7.74 13.32
C VAL A 10 11.44 -9.01 12.50
N ASP A 11 11.27 -8.84 11.19
CA ASP A 11 11.22 -9.95 10.23
C ASP A 11 11.60 -9.49 8.83
N PHE A 12 11.97 -10.44 7.96
CA PHE A 12 12.27 -10.18 6.55
C PHE A 12 12.09 -11.44 5.71
N ALA A 13 11.85 -11.24 4.42
CA ALA A 13 11.82 -12.32 3.45
C ALA A 13 12.26 -11.81 2.07
N PRO A 14 13.17 -12.52 1.38
CA PRO A 14 13.47 -12.28 -0.02
C PRO A 14 12.40 -12.92 -0.91
N PHE A 15 11.81 -12.13 -1.81
CA PHE A 15 10.87 -12.59 -2.81
C PHE A 15 11.42 -12.32 -4.22
N PRO A 16 11.25 -13.23 -5.16
CA PRO A 16 11.68 -13.03 -6.55
C PRO A 16 10.71 -12.18 -7.36
N ASN A 17 9.60 -11.76 -6.75
CA ASN A 17 8.52 -11.03 -7.43
C ASN A 17 8.91 -9.57 -7.65
N PRO A 18 8.69 -9.02 -8.87
CA PRO A 18 9.01 -7.63 -9.16
C PRO A 18 8.05 -6.62 -8.56
N THR A 19 6.89 -7.08 -8.06
CA THR A 19 5.82 -6.23 -7.51
C THR A 19 5.49 -6.60 -6.07
N ASP A 20 5.35 -5.59 -5.22
CA ASP A 20 5.19 -5.76 -3.78
C ASP A 20 3.83 -6.33 -3.38
N PHE A 21 2.76 -6.01 -4.11
CA PHE A 21 1.40 -6.41 -3.73
C PHE A 21 1.19 -7.94 -3.65
N ARG A 22 1.95 -8.74 -4.43
CA ARG A 22 1.85 -10.21 -4.41
C ARG A 22 2.66 -10.86 -3.29
N THR A 23 3.54 -10.12 -2.66
CA THR A 23 4.41 -10.63 -1.61
C THR A 23 3.92 -10.26 -0.21
N PHE A 24 2.84 -9.48 -0.14
CA PHE A 24 2.28 -8.98 1.11
C PHE A 24 1.69 -10.11 1.95
N GLU A 25 0.73 -10.85 1.40
CA GLU A 25 0.09 -11.99 2.07
C GLU A 25 1.11 -13.05 2.51
N PRO A 26 1.99 -13.60 1.62
CA PRO A 26 2.98 -14.57 2.05
C PRO A 26 3.93 -14.06 3.13
N PHE A 27 4.16 -12.75 3.18
CA PHE A 27 5.00 -12.16 4.23
C PHE A 27 4.26 -12.04 5.55
N LEU A 28 2.98 -11.65 5.54
CA LEU A 28 2.14 -11.65 6.74
C LEU A 28 1.98 -13.05 7.31
N ASP A 29 1.75 -14.06 6.47
CA ASP A 29 1.66 -15.46 6.87
C ASP A 29 2.95 -15.96 7.52
N GLN A 30 4.11 -15.58 6.97
CA GLN A 30 5.40 -15.86 7.58
C GLN A 30 5.49 -15.22 8.97
N MET A 31 5.15 -13.94 9.11
CA MET A 31 5.19 -13.24 10.39
C MET A 31 4.22 -13.87 11.41
N LYS A 32 3.03 -14.28 10.97
CA LYS A 32 2.04 -14.98 11.80
C LYS A 32 2.56 -16.33 12.26
N SER A 33 3.10 -17.14 11.35
CA SER A 33 3.67 -18.46 11.68
C SER A 33 4.84 -18.41 12.67
N ARG A 34 5.56 -17.27 12.70
CA ARG A 34 6.66 -17.00 13.65
C ARG A 34 6.17 -16.37 14.96
N GLY A 35 4.87 -16.14 15.14
CA GLY A 35 4.29 -15.46 16.30
C GLY A 35 4.76 -14.01 16.47
N ILE A 36 5.20 -13.39 15.38
CA ILE A 36 5.68 -12.01 15.36
C ILE A 36 4.50 -11.05 15.18
N LEU A 37 3.60 -11.35 14.24
CA LEU A 37 2.50 -10.47 13.86
C LEU A 37 1.54 -10.20 15.03
N ASP A 38 1.31 -11.18 15.89
CA ASP A 38 0.40 -11.09 17.04
C ASP A 38 0.84 -10.03 18.08
N LYS A 39 2.12 -9.66 18.04
CA LYS A 39 2.68 -8.62 18.93
C LYS A 39 2.34 -7.18 18.50
N PHE A 40 1.77 -7.01 17.32
CA PHE A 40 1.48 -5.70 16.73
C PHE A 40 -0.01 -5.52 16.51
N GLN A 41 -0.51 -4.32 16.81
CA GLN A 41 -1.90 -3.93 16.55
C GLN A 41 -2.06 -3.24 15.20
N ASN A 42 -1.03 -2.54 14.73
CA ASN A 42 -1.09 -1.73 13.51
C ASN A 42 -0.11 -2.24 12.47
N ILE A 43 -0.59 -2.40 11.23
CA ILE A 43 0.20 -2.74 10.05
C ILE A 43 0.30 -1.50 9.18
N VAL A 44 1.53 -1.05 8.91
CA VAL A 44 1.79 0.15 8.11
C VAL A 44 2.64 -0.23 6.91
N ALA A 45 2.16 0.08 5.72
CA ALA A 45 2.91 -0.19 4.49
C ALA A 45 2.77 0.96 3.49
N ASP A 46 3.56 0.93 2.42
CA ASP A 46 3.48 1.95 1.38
C ASP A 46 2.35 1.67 0.37
N ALA A 47 2.14 2.61 -0.56
CA ALA A 47 1.09 2.52 -1.57
C ALA A 47 1.25 1.33 -2.55
N GLY A 48 2.43 0.73 -2.63
CA GLY A 48 2.69 -0.45 -3.45
C GLY A 48 1.93 -1.69 -2.98
N TYR A 49 1.50 -1.70 -1.71
CA TYR A 49 0.71 -2.77 -1.11
C TYR A 49 -0.80 -2.52 -1.15
N GLY A 50 -1.24 -1.29 -1.43
CA GLY A 50 -2.64 -0.88 -1.45
C GLY A 50 -3.39 -1.39 -2.66
N SER A 51 -3.97 -2.58 -2.57
CA SER A 51 -4.78 -3.24 -3.60
C SER A 51 -6.04 -3.83 -3.01
N GLU A 52 -7.08 -4.01 -3.83
CA GLU A 52 -8.32 -4.66 -3.42
C GLU A 52 -8.05 -6.02 -2.75
N TYR A 53 -7.19 -6.84 -3.38
CA TYR A 53 -6.80 -8.14 -2.87
C TYR A 53 -6.20 -8.08 -1.47
N ASN A 54 -5.20 -7.22 -1.27
CA ASN A 54 -4.53 -7.11 0.02
C ASN A 54 -5.45 -6.56 1.12
N TYR A 55 -6.33 -5.61 0.78
CA TYR A 55 -7.30 -5.11 1.75
C TYR A 55 -8.34 -6.18 2.10
N SER A 56 -8.83 -6.96 1.12
CA SER A 56 -9.75 -8.08 1.41
C SER A 56 -9.10 -9.11 2.34
N ILE A 57 -7.83 -9.47 2.12
CA ILE A 57 -7.09 -10.36 3.01
C ILE A 57 -6.96 -9.79 4.43
N LEU A 58 -6.67 -8.49 4.55
CA LEU A 58 -6.59 -7.85 5.86
C LEU A 58 -7.93 -7.90 6.59
N GLU A 59 -9.05 -7.66 5.91
CA GLU A 59 -10.39 -7.73 6.48
C GLU A 59 -10.80 -9.17 6.85
N GLU A 60 -10.46 -10.15 6.02
CA GLU A 60 -10.86 -11.54 6.21
C GLU A 60 -9.99 -12.27 7.23
N ASN A 61 -8.66 -12.13 7.13
CA ASN A 61 -7.71 -12.97 7.88
C ASN A 61 -7.05 -12.24 9.05
N TYR A 62 -7.14 -10.90 9.11
CA TYR A 62 -6.47 -10.05 10.10
C TYR A 62 -7.38 -8.92 10.59
N SER A 63 -8.67 -9.22 10.76
CA SER A 63 -9.70 -8.25 11.20
C SER A 63 -9.44 -7.65 12.60
N ASP A 64 -8.60 -8.31 13.40
CA ASP A 64 -8.13 -7.81 14.70
C ASP A 64 -7.04 -6.74 14.58
N LYS A 65 -6.51 -6.49 13.38
CA LYS A 65 -5.43 -5.52 13.12
C LYS A 65 -5.98 -4.26 12.45
N ASN A 66 -5.41 -3.13 12.83
CA ASN A 66 -5.59 -1.88 12.09
C ASN A 66 -4.53 -1.79 10.99
N TYR A 67 -4.88 -1.20 9.85
CA TYR A 67 -3.90 -0.99 8.79
C TYR A 67 -3.91 0.45 8.29
N GLN A 68 -2.70 0.98 8.04
CA GLN A 68 -2.46 2.29 7.44
C GLN A 68 -1.65 2.08 6.16
N ILE A 69 -2.36 1.74 5.09
CA ILE A 69 -1.79 1.45 3.77
C ILE A 69 -2.54 2.30 2.75
N PRO A 70 -1.92 3.29 2.11
CA PRO A 70 -2.59 4.04 1.05
C PRO A 70 -2.69 3.21 -0.22
N TYR A 71 -3.74 3.42 -1.01
CA TYR A 71 -3.82 2.88 -2.36
C TYR A 71 -3.10 3.80 -3.35
N THR A 72 -2.75 3.28 -4.51
CA THR A 72 -1.85 3.95 -5.48
C THR A 72 -2.29 5.36 -5.89
N GLN A 73 -3.60 5.64 -5.91
CA GLN A 73 -4.12 6.95 -6.29
C GLN A 73 -4.48 7.86 -5.11
N TYR A 74 -4.30 7.38 -3.87
CA TYR A 74 -4.71 8.09 -2.65
C TYR A 74 -4.25 9.55 -2.60
N GLU A 75 -2.96 9.81 -2.83
CA GLU A 75 -2.41 11.17 -2.82
C GLU A 75 -2.93 12.01 -4.01
N LYS A 76 -3.09 11.40 -5.19
CA LYS A 76 -3.61 12.09 -6.38
C LYS A 76 -5.06 12.51 -6.21
N GLU A 77 -5.90 11.67 -5.63
CA GLU A 77 -7.32 11.95 -5.37
C GLU A 77 -7.51 13.14 -4.43
N GLN A 78 -6.53 13.44 -3.59
CA GLN A 78 -6.57 14.58 -2.67
C GLN A 78 -6.21 15.91 -3.33
N THR A 79 -5.58 15.87 -4.50
CA THR A 79 -5.13 17.08 -5.19
C THR A 79 -6.31 17.89 -5.74
N ARG A 80 -6.15 19.23 -5.75
CA ARG A 80 -7.14 20.16 -6.33
C ARG A 80 -7.41 19.86 -7.81
N LYS A 81 -6.38 19.38 -8.52
CA LYS A 81 -6.48 18.99 -9.94
C LYS A 81 -7.43 17.81 -10.13
N TYR A 82 -7.28 16.75 -9.34
CA TYR A 82 -8.13 15.57 -9.44
C TYR A 82 -9.60 15.89 -9.09
N LYS A 83 -9.82 16.64 -8.01
CA LYS A 83 -11.17 17.04 -7.56
C LYS A 83 -11.93 17.90 -8.56
N LYS A 84 -11.22 18.57 -9.48
CA LYS A 84 -11.80 19.40 -10.55
C LYS A 84 -11.84 18.69 -11.91
N ASP A 85 -11.24 17.51 -12.02
CA ASP A 85 -11.15 16.78 -13.28
C ASP A 85 -12.53 16.21 -13.69
N PRO A 86 -13.13 16.67 -14.80
CA PRO A 86 -14.45 16.22 -15.22
C PRO A 86 -14.46 14.77 -15.73
N SER A 87 -13.29 14.20 -16.01
CA SER A 87 -13.17 12.82 -16.51
C SER A 87 -13.25 11.76 -15.40
N LYS A 88 -13.19 12.18 -14.13
CA LYS A 88 -13.18 11.26 -12.99
C LYS A 88 -14.61 10.97 -12.51
N VAL A 89 -14.96 9.70 -12.50
CA VAL A 89 -16.30 9.23 -12.07
C VAL A 89 -16.59 9.66 -10.63
N ASP A 90 -15.58 9.71 -9.76
CA ASP A 90 -15.70 10.15 -8.37
C ASP A 90 -16.19 11.61 -8.25
N ASN A 91 -16.09 12.42 -9.31
CA ASN A 91 -16.56 13.80 -9.36
C ASN A 91 -17.91 13.97 -10.05
N TRP A 92 -18.52 12.88 -10.51
CA TRP A 92 -19.80 12.90 -11.21
C TRP A 92 -20.97 12.91 -10.22
N TYR A 93 -22.13 13.30 -10.67
CA TYR A 93 -23.34 13.18 -9.90
C TYR A 93 -23.82 11.72 -9.92
N TYR A 94 -24.18 11.18 -8.76
CA TYR A 94 -24.78 9.86 -8.63
C TYR A 94 -26.15 9.98 -7.97
N ASN A 95 -27.15 9.39 -8.58
CA ASN A 95 -28.50 9.26 -8.03
C ASN A 95 -28.67 7.86 -7.45
N GLU A 96 -28.84 7.78 -6.12
CA GLU A 96 -28.98 6.50 -5.41
C GLU A 96 -30.35 5.84 -5.64
N GLU A 97 -31.42 6.64 -5.80
CA GLU A 97 -32.79 6.12 -5.93
C GLU A 97 -33.00 5.41 -7.28
N GLU A 98 -32.48 5.99 -8.36
CA GLU A 98 -32.61 5.45 -9.71
C GLU A 98 -31.35 4.73 -10.22
N ASP A 99 -30.29 4.65 -9.41
CA ASP A 99 -29.00 3.97 -9.69
C ASP A 99 -28.37 4.39 -11.03
N TYR A 100 -28.12 5.71 -11.22
CA TYR A 100 -27.46 6.25 -12.41
C TYR A 100 -26.43 7.33 -12.09
N TYR A 101 -25.50 7.52 -13.02
CA TYR A 101 -24.50 8.60 -12.99
C TYR A 101 -24.79 9.65 -14.06
N VAL A 102 -24.42 10.91 -13.77
CA VAL A 102 -24.38 11.99 -14.76
C VAL A 102 -23.00 12.60 -14.75
N ASP A 103 -22.33 12.62 -15.89
CA ASP A 103 -21.01 13.23 -16.01
C ASP A 103 -21.09 14.76 -16.00
N LYS A 104 -19.94 15.42 -15.95
CA LYS A 104 -19.88 16.90 -15.91
C LYS A 104 -20.36 17.57 -17.21
N SER A 105 -20.51 16.81 -18.28
CA SER A 105 -21.08 17.28 -19.56
C SER A 105 -22.60 17.11 -19.62
N GLY A 106 -23.20 16.38 -18.66
CA GLY A 106 -24.64 16.11 -18.62
C GLY A 106 -25.04 14.75 -19.24
N VAL A 107 -24.08 13.92 -19.64
CA VAL A 107 -24.36 12.57 -20.17
C VAL A 107 -24.80 11.66 -19.03
N ARG A 108 -25.96 11.03 -19.19
CA ARG A 108 -26.52 10.07 -18.23
C ARG A 108 -26.04 8.66 -18.54
N PHE A 109 -25.67 7.91 -17.49
CA PHE A 109 -25.23 6.52 -17.53
C PHE A 109 -26.11 5.70 -16.61
N ASN A 110 -26.95 4.85 -17.16
CA ASN A 110 -27.84 3.99 -16.38
C ASN A 110 -27.16 2.65 -16.08
N PHE A 111 -27.57 2.03 -14.97
CA PHE A 111 -27.17 0.67 -14.65
C PHE A 111 -27.63 -0.27 -15.77
N LYS A 112 -26.73 -1.14 -16.23
CA LYS A 112 -27.00 -2.09 -17.30
C LYS A 112 -26.99 -3.54 -16.84
N TYR A 113 -25.88 -3.97 -16.22
CA TYR A 113 -25.75 -5.35 -15.72
C TYR A 113 -24.59 -5.48 -14.73
N TYR A 114 -24.57 -6.64 -14.03
CA TYR A 114 -23.43 -7.06 -13.21
C TYR A 114 -22.45 -7.87 -14.05
N SER A 115 -21.15 -7.65 -13.84
CA SER A 115 -20.07 -8.39 -14.49
C SER A 115 -19.07 -8.90 -13.46
N GLN A 116 -18.58 -10.11 -13.68
CA GLN A 116 -17.54 -10.72 -12.83
C GLN A 116 -16.25 -10.87 -13.63
N ARG A 117 -15.13 -10.56 -12.96
CA ARG A 117 -13.79 -10.75 -13.55
C ARG A 117 -12.90 -11.46 -12.56
N LYS A 118 -12.38 -12.62 -12.97
CA LYS A 118 -11.41 -13.36 -12.17
C LYS A 118 -10.00 -12.89 -12.47
N ASP A 119 -9.27 -12.44 -11.45
CA ASP A 119 -7.86 -12.15 -11.56
C ASP A 119 -7.07 -13.46 -11.71
N ARG A 120 -6.30 -13.58 -12.79
CA ARG A 120 -5.54 -14.80 -13.09
C ARG A 120 -4.39 -15.06 -12.11
N SER A 121 -3.90 -14.02 -11.46
CA SER A 121 -2.72 -14.12 -10.59
C SER A 121 -3.06 -14.45 -9.14
N THR A 122 -4.17 -13.92 -8.65
CA THR A 122 -4.61 -14.09 -7.25
C THR A 122 -5.79 -15.03 -7.13
N GLY A 123 -6.49 -15.34 -8.24
CA GLY A 123 -7.74 -16.10 -8.22
C GLY A 123 -8.95 -15.29 -7.73
N MET A 124 -8.76 -14.06 -7.27
CA MET A 124 -9.82 -13.20 -6.74
C MET A 124 -10.87 -12.91 -7.80
N VAL A 125 -12.13 -13.05 -7.45
CA VAL A 125 -13.27 -12.66 -8.29
C VAL A 125 -13.71 -11.26 -7.91
N ARG A 126 -13.67 -10.33 -8.86
CA ARG A 126 -14.15 -8.96 -8.69
C ARG A 126 -15.50 -8.78 -9.32
N ASN A 127 -16.42 -8.19 -8.58
CA ASN A 127 -17.76 -7.88 -9.03
C ASN A 127 -17.85 -6.42 -9.47
N PHE A 128 -18.39 -6.18 -10.65
CA PHE A 128 -18.58 -4.85 -11.20
C PHE A 128 -20.05 -4.59 -11.50
N LYS A 129 -20.52 -3.39 -11.17
CA LYS A 129 -21.70 -2.78 -11.75
C LYS A 129 -21.27 -2.08 -13.04
N ILE A 130 -21.90 -2.40 -14.15
CA ILE A 130 -21.65 -1.76 -15.43
C ILE A 130 -22.76 -0.75 -15.69
N TYR A 131 -22.37 0.51 -15.82
CA TYR A 131 -23.28 1.58 -16.26
C TYR A 131 -22.91 1.95 -17.68
N GLU A 132 -23.92 2.14 -18.52
CA GLU A 132 -23.74 2.50 -19.92
C GLU A 132 -24.46 3.82 -20.20
N ALA A 133 -23.82 4.66 -21.01
CA ALA A 133 -24.44 5.91 -21.44
C ALA A 133 -25.71 5.62 -22.25
N ASP A 134 -26.78 6.35 -21.97
CA ASP A 134 -28.04 6.21 -22.70
C ASP A 134 -27.84 6.45 -24.18
N GLU A 135 -28.52 5.67 -24.99
CA GLU A 135 -28.50 5.78 -26.45
C GLU A 135 -29.13 7.11 -26.89
N PHE A 136 -30.21 7.52 -26.21
CA PHE A 136 -30.91 8.77 -26.45
C PHE A 136 -30.69 9.71 -25.27
N GLN A 137 -29.93 10.75 -25.48
CA GLN A 137 -29.71 11.84 -24.51
C GLN A 137 -30.66 13.01 -24.79
N LEU A 138 -30.70 13.98 -23.88
CA LEU A 138 -31.57 15.16 -24.01
C LEU A 138 -31.30 16.01 -25.26
N THR A 139 -30.07 15.97 -25.78
CA THR A 139 -29.66 16.69 -27.00
C THR A 139 -28.82 15.81 -27.90
N GLU A 140 -28.74 16.15 -29.20
CA GLU A 140 -27.88 15.45 -30.16
C GLU A 140 -26.41 15.54 -29.80
N GLU A 141 -25.97 16.68 -29.25
CA GLU A 141 -24.59 16.87 -28.78
C GLU A 141 -24.24 15.89 -27.65
N LEU A 142 -25.14 15.74 -26.68
CA LEU A 142 -24.96 14.79 -25.58
C LEU A 142 -24.98 13.35 -26.08
N THR A 143 -25.80 13.04 -27.10
CA THR A 143 -25.82 11.71 -27.73
C THR A 143 -24.49 11.38 -28.42
N GLN A 144 -23.82 12.38 -29.00
CA GLN A 144 -22.46 12.18 -29.54
C GLN A 144 -21.42 12.03 -28.43
N LEU A 145 -21.50 12.83 -27.37
CA LEU A 145 -20.63 12.71 -26.19
C LEU A 145 -20.81 11.41 -25.40
N ALA A 146 -21.97 10.76 -25.53
CA ALA A 146 -22.26 9.44 -24.98
C ALA A 146 -21.49 8.30 -25.66
N LYS A 147 -20.92 8.56 -26.85
CA LYS A 147 -20.19 7.56 -27.63
C LYS A 147 -18.66 7.68 -27.48
N THR A 148 -18.01 6.55 -27.61
CA THR A 148 -16.55 6.50 -27.73
C THR A 148 -16.10 6.91 -29.15
N LYS A 149 -14.82 7.17 -29.34
CA LYS A 149 -14.25 7.43 -30.68
C LYS A 149 -14.53 6.34 -31.72
N THR A 150 -14.84 5.13 -31.26
CA THR A 150 -15.17 3.97 -32.09
C THR A 150 -16.68 3.79 -32.29
N GLY A 151 -17.51 4.75 -31.88
CA GLY A 151 -18.96 4.73 -32.03
C GLY A 151 -19.73 3.87 -31.01
N ARG A 152 -19.06 3.19 -30.09
CA ARG A 152 -19.73 2.41 -29.02
C ARG A 152 -20.15 3.33 -27.89
N GLN A 153 -21.21 2.95 -27.16
CA GLN A 153 -21.62 3.67 -25.95
C GLN A 153 -20.50 3.62 -24.90
N ARG A 154 -20.32 4.74 -24.18
CA ARG A 154 -19.38 4.83 -23.06
C ARG A 154 -19.88 3.99 -21.89
N GLN A 155 -18.99 3.32 -21.20
CA GLN A 155 -19.31 2.50 -20.03
C GLN A 155 -18.46 2.88 -18.84
N ILE A 156 -19.06 2.78 -17.65
CA ILE A 156 -18.40 2.86 -16.36
C ILE A 156 -18.38 1.45 -15.74
N HIS A 157 -17.21 1.02 -15.30
CA HIS A 157 -17.03 -0.22 -14.56
C HIS A 157 -16.83 0.13 -13.08
N TYR A 158 -17.90 0.11 -12.31
CA TYR A 158 -17.87 0.42 -10.89
C TYR A 158 -17.69 -0.86 -10.08
N ASN A 159 -16.68 -0.88 -9.19
CA ASN A 159 -16.43 -1.99 -8.28
C ASN A 159 -16.83 -1.56 -6.86
N PRO A 160 -18.00 -2.00 -6.34
CA PRO A 160 -18.49 -1.58 -5.03
C PRO A 160 -17.56 -1.98 -3.89
N ASN A 161 -17.01 -3.21 -3.95
CA ASN A 161 -16.10 -3.71 -2.92
C ASN A 161 -14.82 -2.88 -2.86
N TRP A 162 -14.23 -2.57 -4.03
CA TRP A 162 -13.05 -1.72 -4.09
C TRP A 162 -13.31 -0.30 -3.55
N GLN A 163 -14.45 0.29 -3.85
CA GLN A 163 -14.80 1.61 -3.32
C GLN A 163 -14.98 1.59 -1.80
N TYR A 164 -15.68 0.59 -1.28
CA TYR A 164 -15.82 0.39 0.17
C TYR A 164 -14.44 0.29 0.87
N LEU A 165 -13.55 -0.55 0.34
CA LEU A 165 -12.21 -0.73 0.90
C LEU A 165 -11.35 0.54 0.80
N LYS A 166 -11.47 1.30 -0.29
CA LYS A 166 -10.82 2.61 -0.45
C LYS A 166 -11.30 3.62 0.59
N GLU A 167 -12.61 3.71 0.80
CA GLU A 167 -13.19 4.63 1.78
C GLU A 167 -12.72 4.29 3.19
N LYS A 168 -12.76 3.03 3.57
CA LYS A 168 -12.26 2.56 4.87
C LYS A 168 -10.77 2.88 5.06
N ALA A 169 -9.94 2.60 4.06
CA ALA A 169 -8.52 2.96 4.11
C ALA A 169 -8.29 4.47 4.20
N LYS A 170 -9.11 5.26 3.51
CA LYS A 170 -9.07 6.72 3.52
C LYS A 170 -9.45 7.29 4.89
N GLU A 171 -10.53 6.79 5.49
CA GLU A 171 -10.96 7.18 6.84
C GLU A 171 -9.85 6.90 7.86
N THR A 172 -9.29 5.68 7.83
CA THR A 172 -8.20 5.29 8.71
C THR A 172 -6.98 6.21 8.55
N LEU A 173 -6.55 6.48 7.31
CA LEU A 173 -5.39 7.34 7.02
C LEU A 173 -5.63 8.81 7.35
N GLN A 174 -6.87 9.30 7.26
CA GLN A 174 -7.24 10.69 7.54
C GLN A 174 -7.53 10.95 9.01
N SER A 175 -7.71 9.91 9.83
CA SER A 175 -7.83 10.07 11.27
C SER A 175 -6.56 10.70 11.87
N GLU A 176 -6.67 11.41 12.98
CA GLU A 176 -5.51 12.02 13.64
C GLU A 176 -4.48 10.96 14.09
N GLU A 177 -4.95 9.82 14.54
CA GLU A 177 -4.10 8.70 14.90
C GLU A 177 -3.45 8.06 13.67
N GLY A 178 -4.19 7.82 12.60
CA GLY A 178 -3.69 7.25 11.35
C GLY A 178 -2.64 8.12 10.69
N LYS A 179 -2.84 9.43 10.61
CA LYS A 179 -1.83 10.40 10.14
C LYS A 179 -0.54 10.32 10.93
N ARG A 180 -0.65 10.26 12.26
CA ARG A 180 0.51 10.17 13.15
C ARG A 180 1.25 8.85 12.96
N ILE A 181 0.53 7.73 12.92
CA ILE A 181 1.10 6.39 12.75
C ILE A 181 1.78 6.29 11.38
N TYR A 182 1.06 6.66 10.30
CA TYR A 182 1.61 6.60 8.94
C TYR A 182 2.81 7.54 8.76
N GLY A 183 2.78 8.72 9.40
CA GLY A 183 3.89 9.67 9.39
C GLY A 183 5.19 9.11 9.98
N CYS A 184 5.10 8.22 10.97
CA CYS A 184 6.27 7.56 11.55
C CYS A 184 6.98 6.60 10.58
N ARG A 185 6.33 6.13 9.52
CA ARG A 185 6.88 5.18 8.54
C ARG A 185 8.22 5.65 7.97
N LYS A 186 8.31 6.91 7.57
CA LYS A 186 9.54 7.46 6.98
C LYS A 186 10.73 7.37 7.94
N SER A 187 10.51 7.75 9.19
CA SER A 187 11.57 7.73 10.21
C SER A 187 11.94 6.33 10.67
N ASP A 188 11.06 5.36 10.48
CA ASP A 188 11.30 3.97 10.93
C ASP A 188 11.97 3.12 9.85
N VAL A 189 11.52 3.20 8.61
CA VAL A 189 11.92 2.33 7.50
C VAL A 189 13.10 2.89 6.71
N GLU A 190 13.06 4.16 6.32
CA GLU A 190 14.04 4.75 5.41
C GLU A 190 15.50 4.68 5.94
N PRO A 191 15.77 4.94 7.26
CA PRO A 191 17.12 4.84 7.79
C PRO A 191 17.72 3.43 7.68
N ILE A 192 16.89 2.39 7.78
CA ILE A 192 17.35 1.00 7.70
C ILE A 192 17.91 0.72 6.31
N PHE A 193 17.16 1.05 5.27
CA PHE A 193 17.61 0.86 3.90
C PHE A 193 18.74 1.80 3.50
N GLY A 194 18.75 3.03 4.04
CA GLY A 194 19.88 3.95 3.91
C GLY A 194 21.17 3.35 4.48
N HIS A 195 21.14 2.83 5.69
CA HIS A 195 22.25 2.17 6.36
C HIS A 195 22.73 0.91 5.61
N MET A 196 21.81 0.10 5.12
CA MET A 196 22.11 -1.09 4.33
C MET A 196 22.96 -0.75 3.12
N LYS A 197 22.60 0.32 2.40
CA LYS A 197 23.33 0.74 1.19
C LYS A 197 24.64 1.46 1.49
N SER A 198 24.61 2.43 2.42
CA SER A 198 25.73 3.36 2.63
C SER A 198 26.78 2.80 3.58
N VAL A 199 26.38 2.13 4.65
CA VAL A 199 27.29 1.64 5.70
C VAL A 199 27.74 0.20 5.44
N PHE A 200 26.79 -0.67 5.04
CA PHE A 200 27.10 -2.08 4.77
C PHE A 200 27.42 -2.36 3.29
N GLY A 201 27.32 -1.34 2.43
CA GLY A 201 27.67 -1.47 1.02
C GLY A 201 26.77 -2.44 0.23
N MET A 202 25.69 -2.93 0.84
CA MET A 202 24.84 -3.95 0.23
C MET A 202 23.89 -3.32 -0.79
N ARG A 203 24.42 -3.05 -1.98
CA ARG A 203 23.66 -2.60 -3.16
C ARG A 203 23.23 -3.77 -4.04
N ARG A 204 24.00 -4.86 -4.01
CA ARG A 204 23.78 -6.09 -4.76
C ARG A 204 24.20 -7.28 -3.92
N THR A 205 23.54 -8.42 -4.10
CA THR A 205 24.07 -9.69 -3.61
C THR A 205 24.77 -10.45 -4.74
N HIS A 206 25.91 -11.05 -4.43
CA HIS A 206 26.65 -11.92 -5.34
C HIS A 206 26.25 -13.38 -5.18
N LEU A 207 25.40 -13.67 -4.20
CA LEU A 207 24.94 -15.01 -3.88
C LEU A 207 23.77 -15.42 -4.78
N ARG A 208 23.71 -16.70 -5.12
CA ARG A 208 22.62 -17.30 -5.91
C ARG A 208 21.81 -18.25 -5.04
N GLY A 209 20.50 -18.23 -5.27
CA GLY A 209 19.53 -19.07 -4.56
C GLY A 209 18.97 -18.41 -3.30
N LYS A 210 17.66 -18.61 -3.08
CA LYS A 210 16.86 -17.95 -2.02
C LYS A 210 17.50 -18.11 -0.65
N LYS A 211 17.85 -19.36 -0.25
CA LYS A 211 18.45 -19.65 1.07
C LYS A 211 19.73 -18.87 1.34
N LYS A 212 20.66 -18.83 0.38
CA LYS A 212 21.94 -18.12 0.56
C LYS A 212 21.73 -16.61 0.68
N VAL A 213 20.85 -16.04 -0.16
CA VAL A 213 20.49 -14.62 -0.09
C VAL A 213 19.80 -14.29 1.24
N GLU A 214 18.89 -15.15 1.70
CA GLU A 214 18.21 -14.98 2.98
C GLU A 214 19.20 -15.00 4.16
N THR A 215 20.17 -15.91 4.15
CA THR A 215 21.21 -15.97 5.18
C THR A 215 22.06 -14.71 5.19
N ASP A 216 22.53 -14.26 4.02
CA ASP A 216 23.37 -13.07 3.87
C ASP A 216 22.66 -11.80 4.37
N VAL A 217 21.42 -11.58 3.91
CA VAL A 217 20.59 -10.47 4.35
C VAL A 217 20.28 -10.57 5.85
N GLY A 218 20.02 -11.78 6.35
CA GLY A 218 19.73 -12.02 7.77
C GLY A 218 20.91 -11.66 8.68
N ILE A 219 22.12 -12.05 8.32
CA ILE A 219 23.35 -11.69 9.06
C ILE A 219 23.51 -10.17 9.08
N MET A 220 23.31 -9.51 7.95
CA MET A 220 23.40 -8.06 7.86
C MET A 220 22.34 -7.38 8.76
N PHE A 221 21.09 -7.79 8.70
CA PHE A 221 20.01 -7.23 9.51
C PHE A 221 20.21 -7.47 11.01
N MET A 222 20.71 -8.65 11.39
CA MET A 222 21.13 -8.93 12.77
C MET A 222 22.22 -7.95 13.22
N THR A 223 23.24 -7.74 12.37
CA THR A 223 24.33 -6.80 12.68
C THR A 223 23.81 -5.36 12.84
N MET A 224 22.86 -4.94 11.99
CA MET A 224 22.21 -3.62 12.11
C MET A 224 21.46 -3.47 13.43
N ASN A 225 20.69 -4.49 13.81
CA ASN A 225 19.97 -4.51 15.08
C ASN A 225 20.92 -4.45 16.29
N LEU A 226 22.01 -5.22 16.27
CA LEU A 226 23.03 -5.22 17.32
C LEU A 226 23.73 -3.86 17.44
N LYS A 227 24.09 -3.25 16.31
CA LYS A 227 24.68 -1.90 16.28
C LYS A 227 23.75 -0.88 16.92
N LYS A 228 22.48 -0.90 16.56
CA LYS A 228 21.48 -0.01 17.15
C LYS A 228 21.27 -0.24 18.65
N TYR A 229 21.17 -1.50 19.05
CA TYR A 229 21.07 -1.87 20.46
C TYR A 229 22.27 -1.37 21.28
N GLY A 230 23.48 -1.54 20.75
CA GLY A 230 24.70 -1.05 21.39
C GLY A 230 24.74 0.48 21.51
N ALA A 231 24.29 1.20 20.48
CA ALA A 231 24.19 2.65 20.51
C ALA A 231 23.20 3.13 21.59
N ASN A 232 22.02 2.50 21.66
CA ASN A 232 21.00 2.83 22.67
C ASN A 232 21.46 2.55 24.12
N LYS A 233 22.29 1.53 24.33
CA LYS A 233 22.88 1.26 25.68
C LYS A 233 23.98 2.23 26.10
N LYS A 234 24.71 2.81 25.16
CA LYS A 234 25.79 3.77 25.44
C LYS A 234 25.26 5.12 25.94
N VAL A 235 24.01 5.45 25.65
CA VAL A 235 23.33 6.61 26.21
C VAL A 235 22.85 6.25 27.63
N LYS A 236 23.77 6.19 28.62
CA LYS A 236 23.36 6.23 30.02
C LYS A 236 22.68 7.59 30.24
N PRO A 237 21.50 7.65 30.88
CA PRO A 237 20.88 8.92 31.23
C PRO A 237 21.62 9.52 32.45
N SER A 238 22.83 10.05 32.24
CA SER A 238 23.43 10.96 33.18
C SER A 238 22.87 12.34 32.84
N ASN A 239 21.89 12.78 33.64
CA ASN A 239 21.45 14.17 33.76
C ASN A 239 20.77 14.88 32.59
N PHE A 240 19.99 14.18 31.79
CA PHE A 240 19.03 14.86 30.88
C PHE A 240 17.66 14.99 31.56
N HIS A 241 17.39 16.15 32.11
CA HIS A 241 16.03 16.57 32.44
C HIS A 241 15.24 16.77 31.17
N PHE A 242 14.53 15.72 30.70
CA PHE A 242 13.59 15.81 29.60
C PHE A 242 12.37 16.61 30.04
N LYS A 243 12.37 17.90 29.74
CA LYS A 243 11.21 18.81 29.85
C LYS A 243 10.19 18.62 28.72
N ASN A 244 10.03 17.44 28.15
CA ASN A 244 9.01 17.22 27.11
C ASN A 244 8.21 15.95 27.36
N LYS A 245 7.08 16.13 28.06
CA LYS A 245 6.03 15.09 28.25
C LYS A 245 5.44 14.54 26.94
N LYS A 246 5.63 15.21 25.80
CA LYS A 246 5.07 14.79 24.50
C LYS A 246 5.75 13.55 23.87
N HIS A 247 7.03 13.29 24.16
CA HIS A 247 7.74 12.15 23.57
C HIS A 247 7.47 10.79 24.24
N ARG A 248 7.01 10.77 25.50
CA ARG A 248 6.72 9.51 26.19
C ARG A 248 5.51 8.75 25.61
N ASN A 249 4.52 9.48 25.10
CA ASN A 249 3.33 8.86 24.49
C ASN A 249 3.58 8.34 23.05
N SER A 250 4.52 8.94 22.30
CA SER A 250 4.86 8.47 20.96
C SER A 250 5.63 7.13 20.99
N LEU A 251 6.48 6.92 21.98
CA LEU A 251 7.23 5.66 22.12
C LEU A 251 6.33 4.45 22.43
N LYS A 252 5.27 4.63 23.22
CA LYS A 252 4.31 3.54 23.51
C LYS A 252 3.52 3.11 22.27
N ILE A 253 3.19 4.05 21.38
CA ILE A 253 2.41 3.77 20.19
C ILE A 253 3.28 3.17 19.08
N MET A 254 4.54 3.57 19.00
CA MET A 254 5.48 2.98 18.03
C MET A 254 5.74 1.48 18.31
N ASN A 255 5.66 1.05 19.57
CA ASN A 255 5.84 -0.37 19.92
C ASN A 255 4.69 -1.28 19.44
N CYS A 256 3.55 -0.70 19.05
CA CYS A 256 2.39 -1.44 18.56
C CYS A 256 2.28 -1.49 17.03
N CYS A 257 3.22 -0.87 16.30
CA CYS A 257 3.18 -0.80 14.85
C CYS A 257 4.27 -1.66 14.23
N VAL A 258 3.92 -2.38 13.18
CA VAL A 258 4.87 -3.01 12.26
C VAL A 258 4.81 -2.29 10.92
N PHE A 259 5.97 -1.89 10.44
CA PHE A 259 6.14 -1.22 9.16
C PHE A 259 6.68 -2.21 8.14
N ILE A 260 5.95 -2.41 7.06
CA ILE A 260 6.31 -3.32 5.98
C ILE A 260 6.76 -2.51 4.78
N SER A 261 7.93 -2.86 4.27
CA SER A 261 8.50 -2.23 3.09
C SER A 261 9.11 -3.25 2.14
N GLY A 262 8.95 -3.01 0.85
CA GLY A 262 9.48 -3.86 -0.21
C GLY A 262 10.86 -3.43 -0.67
N LEU A 263 11.65 -4.43 -1.03
CA LEU A 263 12.93 -4.30 -1.69
C LEU A 263 12.78 -4.81 -3.11
N LYS A 264 12.89 -3.97 -4.13
CA LYS A 264 12.86 -4.43 -5.52
C LYS A 264 14.19 -5.07 -5.89
N ILE A 265 14.10 -6.31 -6.35
CA ILE A 265 15.20 -7.09 -6.89
C ILE A 265 14.95 -7.23 -8.39
N GLU A 266 15.79 -6.65 -9.24
CA GLU A 266 15.73 -6.87 -10.67
C GLU A 266 16.65 -8.04 -11.08
N PHE A 267 16.06 -8.99 -11.82
CA PHE A 267 16.80 -10.08 -12.43
C PHE A 267 17.13 -9.71 -13.88
N PHE A 268 18.41 -9.57 -14.19
CA PHE A 268 18.85 -9.42 -15.56
C PHE A 268 19.07 -10.80 -16.22
N PRO A 269 18.49 -11.08 -17.41
CA PRO A 269 18.49 -12.42 -18.00
C PRO A 269 19.85 -12.95 -18.46
N ARG A 270 20.89 -12.15 -18.52
CA ARG A 270 22.21 -12.56 -19.07
C ARG A 270 23.37 -12.61 -18.08
N HIS A 271 23.27 -12.05 -16.91
CA HIS A 271 24.23 -12.24 -15.84
C HIS A 271 23.45 -12.29 -14.54
N PHE A 272 23.40 -13.45 -13.89
CA PHE A 272 22.68 -13.74 -12.66
C PHE A 272 23.17 -12.86 -11.46
N LEU A 273 23.03 -11.57 -11.60
CA LEU A 273 23.28 -10.57 -10.57
C LEU A 273 21.93 -10.09 -10.05
N VAL A 274 21.66 -10.32 -8.79
CA VAL A 274 20.50 -9.76 -8.10
C VAL A 274 20.84 -8.32 -7.72
N THR A 275 20.17 -7.37 -8.34
CA THR A 275 20.36 -5.95 -8.03
C THR A 275 19.19 -5.45 -7.17
N PHE A 276 19.49 -4.81 -6.06
CA PHE A 276 18.52 -4.20 -5.17
C PHE A 276 18.24 -2.77 -5.63
N TYR A 277 17.02 -2.50 -6.09
CA TYR A 277 16.58 -1.15 -6.39
C TYR A 277 15.67 -0.65 -5.30
N PHE A 278 15.93 0.55 -4.86
CA PHE A 278 15.07 1.30 -3.97
C PHE A 278 14.31 2.33 -4.80
N GLN A 279 13.03 2.22 -4.81
CA GLN A 279 12.23 3.28 -5.39
C GLN A 279 12.26 4.47 -4.43
N HIS A 280 12.99 5.53 -4.80
CA HIS A 280 12.73 6.85 -4.24
C HIS A 280 11.36 7.27 -4.75
N ILE A 281 10.42 7.40 -3.83
CA ILE A 281 9.21 8.19 -4.07
C ILE A 281 9.62 9.61 -3.71
N LEU A 282 9.79 10.43 -4.74
CA LEU A 282 9.70 11.88 -4.62
C LEU A 282 8.25 12.26 -4.43
#